data_186b693346390e19d755bee4f8d83867
#
_entry.id   186b693346390e19d755bee4f8d83867
#
_cell.length_a   1.000
_cell.length_b   1.000
_cell.length_c   1.000
_cell.angle_alpha   90.00
_cell.angle_beta   90.00
_cell.angle_gamma   90.00
#
_symmetry.space_group_name_H-M   'P 1'
#
loop_
_entity.id
_entity.type
_entity.pdbx_description
1 polymer ?
#
loop_
_entity_poly.entity_id
_entity_poly.type
_entity_poly.pdbx_seq_one_letter_code
_entity_poly.pdbx_strand_id
1 'polypeptide(L)'
;MYFDPFRCWPVQTRQAMRFVRGRVLDVGSGARRHALHLQERSHDVLCIDNSPLALEAFRRRGVRETREMSVYQVSRTLGIFDTIIMMDGNLALLADVDRGKRLLERIDRITSHRARIIGETCEPHQTDDPIHAAYHESNRQRAKSRFVWGTGSMSERGSIICSHLGTSVATSWKGPIGR
;
A
#
# COMPACT_ATOMS: atom_id res chain seq x y z
N MET A 1 -13.74 -5.18 -12.40
CA MET A 1 -13.20 -4.90 -11.05
C MET A 1 -11.98 -3.97 -11.08
N TYR A 2 -10.88 -4.32 -11.71
CA TYR A 2 -9.65 -3.48 -11.70
C TYR A 2 -9.71 -2.19 -12.53
N PHE A 3 -10.70 -2.03 -13.39
CA PHE A 3 -10.83 -0.89 -14.30
C PHE A 3 -12.06 -0.04 -14.01
N ASP A 4 -12.77 -0.35 -12.95
CA ASP A 4 -14.01 0.32 -12.59
C ASP A 4 -13.78 1.78 -12.22
N PRO A 5 -14.72 2.67 -12.56
CA PRO A 5 -14.67 4.06 -12.11
C PRO A 5 -14.79 4.14 -10.59
N PHE A 6 -14.26 5.22 -10.00
CA PHE A 6 -14.20 5.42 -8.54
C PHE A 6 -15.51 5.16 -7.80
N ARG A 7 -16.65 5.52 -8.40
CA ARG A 7 -17.97 5.28 -7.80
C ARG A 7 -18.29 3.80 -7.56
N CYS A 8 -17.68 2.90 -8.34
CA CYS A 8 -17.89 1.45 -8.26
C CYS A 8 -16.87 0.73 -7.35
N TRP A 9 -15.90 1.47 -6.78
CA TRP A 9 -14.94 0.88 -5.87
C TRP A 9 -15.58 0.48 -4.54
N PRO A 10 -15.03 -0.50 -3.82
CA PRO A 10 -15.47 -0.82 -2.46
C PRO A 10 -15.54 0.44 -1.60
N VAL A 11 -16.53 0.50 -0.72
CA VAL A 11 -16.75 1.67 0.15
C VAL A 11 -15.51 2.00 0.97
N GLN A 12 -14.83 0.96 1.49
CA GLN A 12 -13.62 1.07 2.31
C GLN A 12 -12.48 1.69 1.51
N THR A 13 -12.25 1.23 0.28
CA THR A 13 -11.22 1.79 -0.61
C THR A 13 -11.51 3.26 -0.93
N ARG A 14 -12.78 3.60 -1.21
CA ARG A 14 -13.18 5.01 -1.43
C ARG A 14 -12.97 5.89 -0.20
N GLN A 15 -13.23 5.34 0.99
CA GLN A 15 -13.00 6.05 2.25
C GLN A 15 -11.50 6.23 2.51
N ALA A 16 -10.68 5.20 2.26
CA ALA A 16 -9.24 5.25 2.40
C ALA A 16 -8.61 6.34 1.54
N MET A 17 -9.08 6.54 0.30
CA MET A 17 -8.58 7.59 -0.60
C MET A 17 -8.79 9.02 -0.06
N ARG A 18 -9.74 9.24 0.85
CA ARG A 18 -9.94 10.55 1.51
C ARG A 18 -8.79 10.96 2.43
N PHE A 19 -7.97 10.01 2.84
CA PHE A 19 -6.83 10.27 3.70
C PHE A 19 -5.54 10.54 2.92
N VAL A 20 -5.56 10.41 1.60
CA VAL A 20 -4.43 10.75 0.74
C VAL A 20 -4.18 12.25 0.77
N ARG A 21 -2.91 12.63 0.85
CA ARG A 21 -2.47 14.02 0.80
C ARG A 21 -1.06 14.13 0.21
N GLY A 22 -0.75 15.34 -0.26
CA GLY A 22 0.57 15.69 -0.78
C GLY A 22 1.06 14.76 -1.89
N ARG A 23 2.37 14.53 -1.90
CA ARG A 23 3.03 13.64 -2.84
C ARG A 23 2.85 12.17 -2.46
N VAL A 24 2.53 11.33 -3.42
CA VAL A 24 2.12 9.95 -3.20
C VAL A 24 3.09 8.96 -3.84
N LEU A 25 3.49 7.93 -3.10
CA LEU A 25 4.14 6.74 -3.64
C LEU A 25 3.12 5.60 -3.68
N ASP A 26 2.81 5.11 -4.88
CA ASP A 26 1.94 3.95 -5.10
C ASP A 26 2.79 2.71 -5.31
N VAL A 27 2.72 1.76 -4.36
CA VAL A 27 3.55 0.56 -4.30
C VAL A 27 2.80 -0.63 -4.84
N GLY A 28 3.31 -1.24 -5.92
CA GLY A 28 2.71 -2.41 -6.55
C GLY A 28 1.32 -2.10 -7.09
N SER A 29 1.18 -1.00 -7.81
CA SER A 29 -0.11 -0.41 -8.16
C SER A 29 -0.94 -1.21 -9.19
N GLY A 30 -0.61 -2.48 -9.40
CA GLY A 30 -1.25 -3.53 -10.21
C GLY A 30 -2.32 -3.13 -11.23
N ALA A 31 -3.43 -2.58 -10.80
CA ALA A 31 -4.57 -2.18 -11.64
C ALA A 31 -4.62 -0.67 -11.95
N ARG A 32 -3.75 0.16 -11.37
CA ARG A 32 -3.57 1.61 -11.68
C ARG A 32 -4.75 2.53 -11.38
N ARG A 33 -5.86 1.98 -10.96
CA ARG A 33 -7.08 2.78 -10.69
C ARG A 33 -6.82 3.85 -9.64
N HIS A 34 -5.99 3.55 -8.63
CA HIS A 34 -5.66 4.47 -7.55
C HIS A 34 -4.82 5.64 -8.06
N ALA A 35 -3.71 5.36 -8.79
CA ALA A 35 -2.84 6.38 -9.33
C ALA A 35 -3.57 7.35 -10.26
N LEU A 36 -4.35 6.84 -11.21
CA LEU A 36 -5.13 7.67 -12.14
C LEU A 36 -6.12 8.56 -11.40
N HIS A 37 -6.87 7.98 -10.46
CA HIS A 37 -7.82 8.73 -9.63
C HIS A 37 -7.16 9.85 -8.84
N LEU A 38 -5.96 9.59 -8.29
CA LEU A 38 -5.22 10.59 -7.53
C LEU A 38 -4.62 11.67 -8.43
N GLN A 39 -4.14 11.31 -9.63
CA GLN A 39 -3.69 12.28 -10.62
C GLN A 39 -4.81 13.21 -11.09
N GLU A 40 -6.03 12.69 -11.30
CA GLU A 40 -7.22 13.48 -11.61
C GLU A 40 -7.55 14.50 -10.51
N ARG A 41 -7.13 14.21 -9.28
CA ARG A 41 -7.26 15.10 -8.10
C ARG A 41 -6.04 15.95 -7.84
N SER A 42 -5.17 16.08 -8.82
CA SER A 42 -3.96 16.92 -8.79
C SER A 42 -2.90 16.47 -7.78
N HIS A 43 -2.91 15.20 -7.36
CA HIS A 43 -1.79 14.64 -6.61
C HIS A 43 -0.60 14.36 -7.53
N ASP A 44 0.60 14.62 -7.02
CA ASP A 44 1.85 14.13 -7.61
C ASP A 44 2.03 12.66 -7.19
N VAL A 45 1.97 11.74 -8.16
CA VAL A 45 1.97 10.29 -7.90
C VAL A 45 3.09 9.62 -8.65
N LEU A 46 4.01 9.00 -7.90
CA LEU A 46 4.99 8.07 -8.43
C LEU A 46 4.49 6.63 -8.20
N CYS A 47 4.39 5.84 -9.28
CA CYS A 47 4.10 4.41 -9.20
C CYS A 47 5.37 3.59 -9.30
N ILE A 48 5.53 2.62 -8.41
CA ILE A 48 6.61 1.64 -8.49
C ILE A 48 6.04 0.22 -8.60
N ASP A 49 6.66 -0.57 -9.47
CA ASP A 49 6.35 -1.98 -9.63
C ASP A 49 7.62 -2.71 -10.10
N ASN A 50 7.74 -3.99 -9.80
CA ASN A 50 8.84 -4.84 -10.27
C ASN A 50 8.51 -5.56 -11.59
N SER A 51 7.31 -5.36 -12.14
CA SER A 51 6.85 -5.93 -13.40
C SER A 51 6.96 -4.90 -14.53
N PRO A 52 7.85 -5.10 -15.51
CA PRO A 52 7.93 -4.23 -16.69
C PRO A 52 6.61 -4.13 -17.46
N LEU A 53 5.88 -5.27 -17.56
CA LEU A 53 4.58 -5.32 -18.23
C LEU A 53 3.53 -4.48 -17.51
N ALA A 54 3.54 -4.49 -16.17
CA ALA A 54 2.66 -3.64 -15.38
C ALA A 54 2.95 -2.15 -15.67
N LEU A 55 4.23 -1.77 -15.68
CA LEU A 55 4.64 -0.38 -15.93
C LEU A 55 4.33 0.09 -17.34
N GLU A 56 4.53 -0.76 -18.36
CA GLU A 56 4.14 -0.43 -19.73
C GLU A 56 2.64 -0.14 -19.82
N ALA A 57 1.88 -1.02 -19.22
CA ALA A 57 0.45 -0.84 -19.18
C ALA A 57 0.06 0.40 -18.33
N PHE A 58 0.83 0.84 -17.32
CA PHE A 58 0.63 2.09 -16.56
C PHE A 58 0.79 3.32 -17.47
N ARG A 59 1.86 3.36 -18.23
CA ARG A 59 2.13 4.44 -19.19
C ARG A 59 1.05 4.54 -20.25
N ARG A 60 0.63 3.41 -20.83
CA ARG A 60 -0.45 3.37 -21.84
C ARG A 60 -1.77 3.90 -21.31
N ARG A 61 -2.02 3.84 -20.01
CA ARG A 61 -3.22 4.35 -19.36
C ARG A 61 -3.11 5.79 -18.88
N GLY A 62 -1.96 6.44 -19.06
CA GLY A 62 -1.78 7.84 -18.68
C GLY A 62 -1.23 8.07 -17.27
N VAL A 63 -0.67 7.05 -16.62
CA VAL A 63 0.12 7.28 -15.39
C VAL A 63 1.39 8.02 -15.77
N ARG A 64 1.60 9.19 -15.14
CA ARG A 64 2.63 10.16 -15.54
C ARG A 64 4.02 9.73 -15.12
N GLU A 65 4.18 9.26 -13.90
CA GLU A 65 5.49 8.88 -13.36
C GLU A 65 5.48 7.42 -12.88
N THR A 66 6.35 6.60 -13.47
CA THR A 66 6.49 5.18 -13.15
C THR A 66 7.95 4.80 -13.06
N ARG A 67 8.31 3.91 -12.13
CA ARG A 67 9.66 3.33 -12.04
C ARG A 67 9.61 1.83 -11.83
N GLU A 68 10.45 1.13 -12.57
CA GLU A 68 10.70 -0.30 -12.38
C GLU A 68 11.63 -0.48 -11.19
N MET A 69 11.06 -0.90 -10.07
CA MET A 69 11.83 -1.18 -8.86
C MET A 69 11.00 -1.91 -7.82
N SER A 70 11.68 -2.66 -6.99
CA SER A 70 11.07 -3.21 -5.78
C SER A 70 10.92 -2.13 -4.71
N VAL A 71 9.89 -2.23 -3.89
CA VAL A 71 9.72 -1.37 -2.71
C VAL A 71 10.91 -1.45 -1.74
N TYR A 72 11.65 -2.55 -1.76
CA TYR A 72 12.88 -2.70 -0.96
C TYR A 72 14.09 -1.91 -1.50
N GLN A 73 13.97 -1.30 -2.67
CA GLN A 73 15.01 -0.48 -3.29
C GLN A 73 14.76 1.03 -3.13
N VAL A 74 13.63 1.42 -2.53
CA VAL A 74 13.31 2.84 -2.34
C VAL A 74 14.39 3.55 -1.52
N SER A 75 14.71 4.76 -1.91
CA SER A 75 15.72 5.59 -1.29
C SER A 75 15.38 7.08 -1.44
N ARG A 76 16.12 7.95 -0.76
CA ARG A 76 15.93 9.40 -0.82
C ARG A 76 16.07 10.00 -2.21
N THR A 77 16.64 9.29 -3.17
CA THR A 77 16.73 9.74 -4.56
C THR A 77 15.35 9.87 -5.23
N LEU A 78 14.32 9.21 -4.67
CA LEU A 78 12.93 9.36 -5.12
C LEU A 78 12.27 10.66 -4.62
N GLY A 79 12.89 11.36 -3.69
CA GLY A 79 12.31 12.50 -2.99
C GLY A 79 11.55 12.09 -1.73
N ILE A 80 10.72 13.02 -1.23
CA ILE A 80 9.94 12.85 0.00
C ILE A 80 8.46 12.72 -0.37
N PHE A 81 7.78 11.78 0.29
CA PHE A 81 6.36 11.49 0.09
C PHE A 81 5.55 11.79 1.36
N ASP A 82 4.33 12.25 1.17
CA ASP A 82 3.36 12.51 2.25
C ASP A 82 2.39 11.34 2.46
N THR A 83 2.24 10.52 1.42
CA THR A 83 1.39 9.32 1.47
C THR A 83 2.07 8.18 0.72
N ILE A 84 2.07 7.01 1.34
CA ILE A 84 2.41 5.74 0.71
C ILE A 84 1.12 4.94 0.58
N ILE A 85 0.77 4.47 -0.60
CA ILE A 85 -0.36 3.56 -0.78
C ILE A 85 0.11 2.15 -1.13
N MET A 86 -0.48 1.16 -0.46
CA MET A 86 -0.20 -0.28 -0.58
C MET A 86 -1.54 -1.02 -0.66
N MET A 87 -2.24 -0.82 -1.77
CA MET A 87 -3.60 -1.33 -1.99
C MET A 87 -3.59 -2.73 -2.61
N ASP A 88 -4.78 -3.31 -2.78
CA ASP A 88 -4.98 -4.61 -3.43
C ASP A 88 -4.12 -5.75 -2.83
N GLY A 89 -3.99 -5.77 -1.49
CA GLY A 89 -3.23 -6.79 -0.77
C GLY A 89 -1.73 -6.51 -0.61
N ASN A 90 -1.20 -5.42 -1.17
CA ASN A 90 0.22 -5.09 -1.09
C ASN A 90 0.71 -4.76 0.34
N LEU A 91 -0.19 -4.54 1.29
CA LEU A 91 0.18 -4.44 2.70
C LEU A 91 0.82 -5.73 3.22
N ALA A 92 0.58 -6.88 2.56
CA ALA A 92 1.23 -8.15 2.85
C ALA A 92 2.76 -8.12 2.68
N LEU A 93 3.32 -7.12 1.99
CA LEU A 93 4.77 -6.88 1.93
C LEU A 93 5.38 -6.58 3.32
N LEU A 94 4.54 -6.21 4.30
CA LEU A 94 4.92 -6.02 5.70
C LEU A 94 4.70 -7.28 6.57
N ALA A 95 4.23 -8.40 6.00
CA ALA A 95 3.74 -9.56 6.75
C ALA A 95 4.83 -10.33 7.52
N ASP A 96 6.08 -10.28 7.06
CA ASP A 96 7.22 -10.80 7.81
C ASP A 96 7.75 -9.72 8.74
N VAL A 97 7.87 -10.02 10.05
CA VAL A 97 8.23 -9.03 11.07
C VAL A 97 9.56 -8.33 10.77
N ASP A 98 10.58 -9.11 10.43
CA ASP A 98 11.92 -8.56 10.19
C ASP A 98 12.00 -7.80 8.87
N ARG A 99 11.38 -8.34 7.81
CA ARG A 99 11.28 -7.65 6.52
C ARG A 99 10.39 -6.41 6.62
N GLY A 100 9.27 -6.52 7.31
CA GLY A 100 8.36 -5.42 7.55
C GLY A 100 9.04 -4.26 8.29
N LYS A 101 9.80 -4.56 9.35
CA LYS A 101 10.58 -3.55 10.07
C LYS A 101 11.59 -2.84 9.16
N ARG A 102 12.39 -3.60 8.41
CA ARG A 102 13.35 -3.03 7.45
C ARG A 102 12.67 -2.21 6.35
N LEU A 103 11.49 -2.62 5.90
CA LEU A 103 10.73 -1.87 4.91
C LEU A 103 10.20 -0.57 5.49
N LEU A 104 9.65 -0.59 6.70
CA LEU A 104 9.17 0.61 7.38
C LEU A 104 10.31 1.60 7.65
N GLU A 105 11.50 1.13 8.04
CA GLU A 105 12.69 1.98 8.21
C GLU A 105 13.12 2.64 6.89
N ARG A 106 12.97 1.95 5.74
CA ARG A 106 13.24 2.54 4.43
C ARG A 106 12.18 3.57 4.05
N ILE A 107 10.93 3.25 4.25
CA ILE A 107 9.80 4.16 4.02
C ILE A 107 9.95 5.43 4.87
N ASP A 108 10.34 5.32 6.14
CA ASP A 108 10.57 6.47 7.03
C ASP A 108 11.60 7.46 6.44
N ARG A 109 12.62 6.95 5.77
CA ARG A 109 13.67 7.80 5.16
C ARG A 109 13.21 8.61 3.95
N ILE A 110 12.10 8.23 3.34
CA ILE A 110 11.54 8.86 2.14
C ILE A 110 10.19 9.52 2.40
N THR A 111 9.80 9.67 3.65
CA THR A 111 8.51 10.23 4.03
C THR A 111 8.65 11.52 4.84
N SER A 112 7.65 12.40 4.71
CA SER A 112 7.55 13.57 5.55
C SER A 112 7.17 13.21 6.99
N HIS A 113 7.41 14.12 7.93
CA HIS A 113 7.16 13.92 9.36
C HIS A 113 5.71 13.49 9.70
N ARG A 114 4.74 13.89 8.90
CA ARG A 114 3.31 13.55 9.09
C ARG A 114 2.79 12.58 8.02
N ALA A 115 3.68 11.87 7.34
CA ALA A 115 3.30 10.94 6.30
C ALA A 115 2.34 9.85 6.78
N ARG A 116 1.64 9.25 5.84
CA ARG A 116 0.67 8.17 6.07
C ARG A 116 0.99 6.99 5.19
N ILE A 117 0.80 5.79 5.73
CA ILE A 117 0.70 4.57 4.93
C ILE A 117 -0.78 4.21 4.88
N ILE A 118 -1.31 4.07 3.68
CA ILE A 118 -2.67 3.62 3.43
C ILE A 118 -2.55 2.27 2.75
N GLY A 119 -3.06 1.23 3.39
CA GLY A 119 -2.92 -0.12 2.87
C GLY A 119 -4.20 -0.92 2.96
N GLU A 120 -4.29 -1.93 2.12
CA GLU A 120 -5.38 -2.90 2.10
C GLU A 120 -4.81 -4.31 2.29
N THR A 121 -5.44 -5.06 3.18
CA THR A 121 -5.18 -6.49 3.35
C THR A 121 -6.32 -7.26 2.70
N CYS A 122 -5.98 -8.32 1.96
CA CYS A 122 -6.98 -9.27 1.51
C CYS A 122 -7.16 -10.34 2.61
N GLU A 123 -8.41 -10.62 2.98
CA GLU A 123 -8.72 -11.79 3.78
C GLU A 123 -8.72 -13.02 2.87
N PRO A 124 -7.71 -13.89 2.98
CA PRO A 124 -7.57 -15.02 2.04
C PRO A 124 -8.69 -16.05 2.15
N HIS A 125 -9.49 -16.01 3.21
CA HIS A 125 -10.58 -16.97 3.44
C HIS A 125 -11.97 -16.48 2.97
N GLN A 126 -12.08 -15.23 2.48
CA GLN A 126 -13.31 -14.69 1.93
C GLN A 126 -13.34 -14.79 0.40
N THR A 127 -13.00 -15.93 -0.14
CA THR A 127 -13.11 -16.18 -1.58
C THR A 127 -14.01 -17.38 -1.83
N ASP A 128 -15.00 -17.21 -2.69
CA ASP A 128 -15.86 -18.30 -3.17
C ASP A 128 -15.21 -19.10 -4.31
N ASP A 129 -14.01 -18.69 -4.76
CA ASP A 129 -13.25 -19.38 -5.80
C ASP A 129 -12.39 -20.50 -5.17
N PRO A 130 -12.67 -21.80 -5.49
CA PRO A 130 -11.94 -22.93 -4.94
C PRO A 130 -10.44 -22.92 -5.28
N ILE A 131 -10.06 -22.38 -6.45
CA ILE A 131 -8.66 -22.29 -6.89
C ILE A 131 -7.92 -21.28 -6.03
N HIS A 132 -8.53 -20.11 -5.77
CA HIS A 132 -8.00 -19.09 -4.87
C HIS A 132 -7.90 -19.61 -3.44
N ALA A 133 -8.91 -20.31 -2.95
CA ALA A 133 -8.90 -20.92 -1.61
C ALA A 133 -7.75 -21.91 -1.46
N ALA A 134 -7.56 -22.82 -2.43
CA ALA A 134 -6.47 -23.79 -2.44
C ALA A 134 -5.09 -23.12 -2.54
N TYR A 135 -4.94 -22.07 -3.33
CA TYR A 135 -3.72 -21.28 -3.41
C TYR A 135 -3.36 -20.63 -2.06
N HIS A 136 -4.33 -20.04 -1.38
CA HIS A 136 -4.11 -19.44 -0.07
C HIS A 136 -3.81 -20.47 1.01
N GLU A 137 -4.48 -21.63 1.00
CA GLU A 137 -4.21 -22.74 1.92
C GLU A 137 -2.78 -23.26 1.73
N SER A 138 -2.32 -23.46 0.47
CA SER A 138 -0.94 -23.89 0.19
C SER A 138 0.12 -22.88 0.62
N ASN A 139 -0.20 -21.60 0.58
CA ASN A 139 0.70 -20.53 1.02
C ASN A 139 0.66 -20.27 2.54
N ARG A 140 -0.43 -20.66 3.22
CA ARG A 140 -0.57 -20.56 4.68
C ARG A 140 0.52 -21.34 5.43
N GLN A 141 0.96 -22.46 4.89
CA GLN A 141 2.06 -23.25 5.46
C GLN A 141 3.42 -22.55 5.31
N ARG A 142 3.58 -21.63 4.36
CA ARG A 142 4.79 -20.84 4.15
C ARG A 142 4.79 -19.52 4.93
N ALA A 143 3.62 -18.93 5.17
CA ALA A 143 3.45 -17.68 5.92
C ALA A 143 3.12 -17.99 7.40
N LYS A 144 4.10 -18.49 8.17
CA LYS A 144 3.97 -18.66 9.63
C LYS A 144 3.97 -17.35 10.43
N SER A 145 3.75 -16.22 9.82
CA SER A 145 3.71 -14.92 10.50
C SER A 145 2.26 -14.49 10.73
N ARG A 146 1.77 -14.73 11.93
CA ARG A 146 0.60 -14.02 12.45
C ARG A 146 0.97 -12.56 12.56
N PHE A 147 0.43 -11.74 11.70
CA PHE A 147 0.48 -10.30 11.86
C PHE A 147 -0.45 -9.93 13.03
N VAL A 148 0.11 -9.80 14.23
CA VAL A 148 -0.61 -9.25 15.37
C VAL A 148 -0.40 -7.74 15.33
N TRP A 149 -1.39 -7.02 14.83
CA TRP A 149 -1.44 -5.58 15.03
C TRP A 149 -1.85 -5.32 16.47
N GLY A 150 -0.89 -4.95 17.30
CA GLY A 150 -1.18 -4.45 18.63
C GLY A 150 -1.92 -3.11 18.51
N THR A 151 -3.04 -2.98 19.23
CA THR A 151 -3.69 -1.70 19.51
C THR A 151 -2.79 -0.89 20.45
N GLY A 152 -1.75 -0.28 19.90
CA GLY A 152 -0.84 0.60 20.62
C GLY A 152 -1.23 2.05 20.38
N SER A 153 -1.33 2.82 21.44
CA SER A 153 -1.48 4.28 21.43
C SER A 153 -0.42 4.95 20.57
N MET A 154 -0.87 5.87 19.76
CA MET A 154 -0.15 6.47 18.65
C MET A 154 0.40 7.84 19.01
N SER A 155 1.70 8.05 18.83
CA SER A 155 2.33 9.35 18.94
C SER A 155 3.07 9.74 17.67
N GLU A 156 2.85 10.95 17.29
CA GLU A 156 3.62 11.97 16.56
C GLU A 156 4.23 11.69 15.16
N ARG A 157 4.48 10.46 14.70
CA ARG A 157 5.06 10.24 13.36
C ARG A 157 4.34 9.16 12.60
N GLY A 158 3.58 9.58 11.59
CA GLY A 158 2.95 8.69 10.61
C GLY A 158 1.71 7.93 11.10
N SER A 159 0.79 7.69 10.20
CA SER A 159 -0.43 6.90 10.45
C SER A 159 -0.53 5.78 9.42
N ILE A 160 -0.83 4.57 9.87
CA ILE A 160 -1.20 3.47 8.98
C ILE A 160 -2.72 3.40 8.99
N ILE A 161 -3.34 3.59 7.84
CA ILE A 161 -4.77 3.43 7.66
C ILE A 161 -4.96 2.14 6.90
N CYS A 162 -5.44 1.11 7.59
CA CYS A 162 -5.78 -0.16 6.97
C CYS A 162 -7.26 -0.18 6.67
N SER A 163 -7.64 -0.50 5.44
CA SER A 163 -9.00 -0.93 5.13
C SER A 163 -9.03 -2.45 5.15
N HIS A 164 -9.93 -3.01 5.96
CA HIS A 164 -10.25 -4.43 5.96
C HIS A 164 -11.70 -4.59 5.51
N LEU A 165 -12.03 -5.67 4.83
CA LEU A 165 -13.41 -5.97 4.47
C LEU A 165 -14.26 -6.03 5.75
N GLY A 166 -14.94 -4.92 6.06
CA GLY A 166 -15.85 -4.77 7.21
C GLY A 166 -15.49 -3.70 8.24
N THR A 167 -14.24 -3.29 8.39
CA THR A 167 -13.85 -2.27 9.37
C THR A 167 -12.65 -1.46 8.91
N SER A 168 -12.77 -0.14 8.99
CA SER A 168 -11.62 0.77 8.79
C SER A 168 -10.93 0.96 10.14
N VAL A 169 -9.70 0.54 10.25
CA VAL A 169 -8.87 0.78 11.44
C VAL A 169 -7.74 1.72 11.06
N ALA A 170 -7.72 2.88 11.68
CA ALA A 170 -6.59 3.80 11.59
C ALA A 170 -5.61 3.49 12.73
N THR A 171 -4.41 3.04 12.38
CA THR A 171 -3.31 2.90 13.33
C THR A 171 -2.18 3.84 12.94
N SER A 172 -1.57 4.57 13.87
CA SER A 172 -0.37 5.37 13.63
C SER A 172 0.88 4.57 13.98
N TRP A 173 1.91 4.78 13.24
CA TRP A 173 3.19 4.16 13.49
C TRP A 173 4.17 5.19 14.08
N LYS A 174 4.88 4.79 15.16
CA LYS A 174 6.07 5.49 15.63
C LYS A 174 7.27 4.81 14.98
N GLY A 175 8.02 5.56 14.19
CA GLY A 175 9.35 5.13 13.78
C GLY A 175 10.22 4.75 14.99
N PRO A 176 11.29 3.97 14.77
CA PRO A 176 12.19 3.63 15.86
C PRO A 176 12.67 4.91 16.52
N ILE A 177 12.61 4.95 17.85
CA ILE A 177 13.23 5.99 18.66
C ILE A 177 14.74 5.78 18.45
N GLY A 178 15.26 6.44 17.39
CA GLY A 178 16.69 6.56 17.19
C GLY A 178 17.19 7.68 18.11
N ARG A 179 18.20 7.36 18.89
CA ARG A 179 19.02 8.30 19.62
C ARG A 179 19.56 9.41 18.72
#